data_cc3e463f6dd5ac56e1b895f7dbbaa74d
#
_entry.id   cc3e463f6dd5ac56e1b895f7dbbaa74d
#
_cell.length_a   1.000
_cell.length_b   1.000
_cell.length_c   1.000
_cell.angle_alpha   90.00
_cell.angle_beta   90.00
_cell.angle_gamma   90.00
#
_symmetry.space_group_name_H-M   'P 1'
#
loop_
_entity.id
_entity.type
_entity.pdbx_description
1 polymer ?
#
loop_
_entity_poly.entity_id
_entity_poly.type
_entity_poly.pdbx_seq_one_letter_code
_entity_poly.pdbx_strand_id
1 'polypeptide(L)'
;MDPERIRAVEEWLPPQDVHQLQVFLGFANFIRRFIKNYLQIAAPLLNLLKTGKNKKEIGVKVQQTNVVPPPFPLSETALEAFKALKEAFTSAPLLRYFDENKPMRVETDASAFAIGGILTQQFEIDGHLHWLPVAYYSKKLLDMETRYGTGEQELFAIVEAMHNWRHYCRGARHPIVVLTDHANLVWFMTTPNLTRRQLK
;
A
#
# COMPACT_ATOMS: atom_id res chain seq x y z
N MET A 1 7.65 -14.95 -8.98
CA MET A 1 8.10 -13.91 -9.94
C MET A 1 9.11 -14.53 -10.88
N ASP A 2 9.23 -14.05 -12.12
CA ASP A 2 10.21 -14.52 -13.09
C ASP A 2 11.64 -14.30 -12.56
N PRO A 3 12.53 -15.32 -12.55
CA PRO A 3 13.90 -15.20 -12.03
C PRO A 3 14.74 -14.11 -12.70
N GLU A 4 14.53 -13.87 -14.00
CA GLU A 4 15.24 -12.81 -14.72
C GLU A 4 14.85 -11.41 -14.21
N ARG A 5 13.56 -11.22 -13.89
CA ARG A 5 13.08 -9.95 -13.32
C ARG A 5 13.59 -9.73 -11.89
N ILE A 6 13.69 -10.79 -11.09
CA ILE A 6 14.28 -10.70 -9.75
C ILE A 6 15.71 -10.25 -9.85
N ARG A 7 16.52 -10.88 -10.72
CA ARG A 7 17.92 -10.52 -10.94
C ARG A 7 18.08 -9.07 -11.41
N ALA A 8 17.25 -8.63 -12.35
CA ALA A 8 17.26 -7.24 -12.81
C ALA A 8 17.00 -6.23 -11.68
N VAL A 9 16.17 -6.56 -10.71
CA VAL A 9 15.95 -5.74 -9.53
C VAL A 9 17.14 -5.79 -8.57
N GLU A 10 17.70 -6.97 -8.35
CA GLU A 10 18.89 -7.15 -7.48
C GLU A 10 20.09 -6.36 -7.98
N GLU A 11 20.27 -6.29 -9.29
CA GLU A 11 21.38 -5.56 -9.93
C GLU A 11 21.09 -4.06 -10.10
N TRP A 12 19.86 -3.60 -9.82
CA TRP A 12 19.49 -2.19 -10.01
C TRP A 12 20.28 -1.28 -9.07
N LEU A 13 21.00 -0.35 -9.66
CA LEU A 13 21.82 0.60 -8.93
C LEU A 13 20.97 1.73 -8.34
N PRO A 14 21.40 2.36 -7.23
CA PRO A 14 20.71 3.52 -6.68
C PRO A 14 20.58 4.65 -7.72
N PRO A 15 19.38 5.23 -7.89
CA PRO A 15 19.18 6.34 -8.83
C PRO A 15 20.10 7.52 -8.55
N GLN A 16 20.72 8.05 -9.61
CA GLN A 16 21.64 9.19 -9.56
C GLN A 16 20.97 10.50 -9.98
N ASP A 17 19.75 10.43 -10.51
CA ASP A 17 18.96 11.57 -10.94
C ASP A 17 17.44 11.30 -10.84
N VAL A 18 16.65 12.36 -11.09
CA VAL A 18 15.18 12.30 -11.03
C VAL A 18 14.61 11.33 -12.05
N HIS A 19 15.20 11.27 -13.24
CA HIS A 19 14.71 10.39 -14.30
C HIS A 19 14.88 8.91 -13.93
N GLN A 20 16.07 8.53 -13.46
CA GLN A 20 16.33 7.17 -12.99
C GLN A 20 15.42 6.79 -11.82
N LEU A 21 15.16 7.74 -10.89
CA LEU A 21 14.21 7.52 -9.81
C LEU A 21 12.79 7.30 -10.33
N GLN A 22 12.35 8.06 -11.34
CA GLN A 22 11.04 7.88 -11.97
C GLN A 22 10.93 6.52 -12.67
N VAL A 23 11.96 6.09 -13.37
CA VAL A 23 12.01 4.77 -14.03
C VAL A 23 11.90 3.66 -13.00
N PHE A 24 12.68 3.71 -11.92
CA PHE A 24 12.62 2.74 -10.83
C PHE A 24 11.24 2.69 -10.18
N LEU A 25 10.68 3.85 -9.81
CA LEU A 25 9.36 3.93 -9.19
C LEU A 25 8.23 3.52 -10.15
N GLY A 26 8.37 3.77 -11.45
CA GLY A 26 7.45 3.28 -12.47
C GLY A 26 7.40 1.75 -12.52
N PHE A 27 8.57 1.11 -12.52
CA PHE A 27 8.69 -0.34 -12.42
C PHE A 27 8.12 -0.85 -11.09
N ALA A 28 8.53 -0.25 -9.97
CA ALA A 28 8.06 -0.61 -8.65
C ALA A 28 6.53 -0.51 -8.52
N ASN A 29 5.92 0.53 -9.09
CA ASN A 29 4.47 0.72 -9.08
C ASN A 29 3.71 -0.35 -9.91
N PHE A 30 4.31 -0.86 -10.98
CA PHE A 30 3.71 -1.94 -11.77
C PHE A 30 3.54 -3.22 -10.95
N ILE A 31 4.52 -3.54 -10.10
CA ILE A 31 4.52 -4.76 -9.29
C ILE A 31 4.08 -4.53 -7.83
N ARG A 32 3.63 -3.33 -7.46
CA ARG A 32 3.20 -2.95 -6.10
C ARG A 32 2.17 -3.90 -5.47
N ARG A 33 1.32 -4.51 -6.31
CA ARG A 33 0.27 -5.45 -5.86
C ARG A 33 0.83 -6.75 -5.26
N PHE A 34 2.12 -7.01 -5.41
CA PHE A 34 2.79 -8.18 -4.84
C PHE A 34 3.56 -7.83 -3.56
N ILE A 35 3.54 -6.58 -3.12
CA ILE A 35 4.33 -6.08 -1.99
C ILE A 35 3.42 -5.58 -0.90
N LYS A 36 3.58 -6.18 0.28
CA LYS A 36 2.93 -5.70 1.50
C LYS A 36 3.42 -4.27 1.80
N ASN A 37 2.48 -3.38 2.15
CA ASN A 37 2.77 -2.01 2.59
C ASN A 37 3.65 -1.19 1.60
N TYR A 38 3.52 -1.47 0.29
CA TYR A 38 4.34 -0.83 -0.75
C TYR A 38 4.47 0.69 -0.59
N LEU A 39 3.35 1.40 -0.36
CA LEU A 39 3.38 2.86 -0.28
C LEU A 39 4.08 3.38 0.99
N GLN A 40 4.04 2.62 2.07
CA GLN A 40 4.78 2.96 3.29
C GLN A 40 6.29 2.88 3.03
N ILE A 41 6.74 1.80 2.39
CA ILE A 41 8.15 1.60 2.02
C ILE A 41 8.61 2.65 1.00
N ALA A 42 7.78 2.92 -0.03
CA ALA A 42 8.12 3.83 -1.12
C ALA A 42 8.00 5.33 -0.76
N ALA A 43 7.38 5.69 0.38
CA ALA A 43 7.05 7.07 0.73
C ALA A 43 8.25 8.02 0.68
N PRO A 44 9.45 7.71 1.22
CA PRO A 44 10.61 8.59 1.14
C PRO A 44 11.01 8.91 -0.31
N LEU A 45 10.99 7.91 -1.19
CA LEU A 45 11.33 8.08 -2.61
C LEU A 45 10.26 8.86 -3.37
N LEU A 46 8.97 8.58 -3.12
CA LEU A 46 7.85 9.30 -3.73
C LEU A 46 7.82 10.77 -3.32
N ASN A 47 8.25 11.10 -2.11
CA ASN A 47 8.33 12.47 -1.63
C ASN A 47 9.38 13.28 -2.39
N LEU A 48 10.49 12.68 -2.82
CA LEU A 48 11.49 13.35 -3.65
C LEU A 48 10.91 13.83 -4.99
N LEU A 49 9.96 13.09 -5.58
CA LEU A 49 9.31 13.50 -6.82
C LEU A 49 8.28 14.63 -6.65
N LYS A 50 7.76 14.86 -5.43
CA LYS A 50 6.79 15.92 -5.17
C LYS A 50 7.42 17.31 -5.15
N THR A 51 8.67 17.42 -4.73
CA THR A 51 9.39 18.69 -4.67
C THR A 51 9.61 19.31 -6.05
N GLY A 52 9.51 18.53 -7.13
CA GLY A 52 9.64 19.00 -8.52
C GLY A 52 8.33 19.43 -9.21
N LYS A 53 7.16 19.20 -8.60
CA LYS A 53 5.85 19.57 -9.19
C LYS A 53 5.25 20.78 -8.48
N ASN A 54 5.72 22.00 -8.82
CA ASN A 54 5.01 23.20 -8.42
C ASN A 54 3.81 23.46 -9.36
N LYS A 55 2.63 23.53 -8.73
CA LYS A 55 1.45 24.36 -9.02
C LYS A 55 1.41 24.98 -10.43
N LYS A 56 0.96 24.21 -11.39
CA LYS A 56 0.30 24.71 -12.58
C LYS A 56 -1.20 24.50 -12.42
N GLU A 57 -1.78 25.12 -11.43
CA GLU A 57 -3.25 25.26 -11.35
C GLU A 57 -3.56 26.60 -10.72
N ILE A 58 -4.34 27.38 -11.46
CA ILE A 58 -4.81 28.74 -11.20
C ILE A 58 -3.85 29.84 -11.68
N GLY A 59 -4.08 30.32 -12.89
CA GLY A 59 -3.76 31.56 -13.60
C GLY A 59 -3.08 32.76 -12.91
N VAL A 60 -2.23 32.56 -11.92
CA VAL A 60 -1.41 33.57 -11.28
C VAL A 60 0.03 33.35 -11.71
N LYS A 61 0.61 34.35 -12.39
CA LYS A 61 2.07 34.42 -12.65
C LYS A 61 2.78 34.44 -11.30
N VAL A 62 3.17 33.27 -10.79
CA VAL A 62 4.05 33.15 -9.63
C VAL A 62 5.48 33.21 -10.17
N GLN A 63 6.23 34.18 -9.65
CA GLN A 63 7.68 34.28 -9.83
C GLN A 63 8.33 32.92 -9.58
N GLN A 64 9.35 32.60 -10.39
CA GLN A 64 10.17 31.38 -10.28
C GLN A 64 10.66 31.22 -8.84
N THR A 65 9.91 30.45 -8.04
CA THR A 65 10.43 29.96 -6.78
C THR A 65 11.45 28.89 -7.12
N ASN A 66 12.66 29.03 -6.61
CA ASN A 66 13.75 28.10 -6.73
C ASN A 66 13.27 26.69 -6.36
N VAL A 67 12.93 25.88 -7.37
CA VAL A 67 12.68 24.47 -7.21
C VAL A 67 14.04 23.87 -6.88
N VAL A 68 14.29 23.60 -5.61
CA VAL A 68 15.46 22.84 -5.22
C VAL A 68 15.32 21.46 -5.85
N PRO A 69 16.19 21.07 -6.79
CA PRO A 69 16.15 19.72 -7.33
C PRO A 69 16.32 18.74 -6.19
N PRO A 70 15.66 17.55 -6.23
CA PRO A 70 15.84 16.56 -5.20
C PRO A 70 17.34 16.28 -5.04
N PRO A 71 17.84 16.16 -3.79
CA PRO A 71 19.25 15.96 -3.54
C PRO A 71 19.69 14.60 -4.08
N PHE A 72 20.59 14.62 -5.04
CA PHE A 72 21.32 13.44 -5.46
C PHE A 72 22.80 13.65 -5.12
N PRO A 73 23.49 12.61 -4.62
CA PRO A 73 23.01 11.24 -4.36
C PRO A 73 21.87 11.20 -3.32
N LEU A 74 21.07 10.11 -3.33
CA LEU A 74 19.95 9.91 -2.41
C LEU A 74 20.38 10.11 -0.95
N SER A 75 19.52 10.75 -0.16
CA SER A 75 19.69 10.82 1.30
C SER A 75 19.69 9.39 1.89
N GLU A 76 20.24 9.25 3.10
CA GLU A 76 20.29 7.96 3.79
C GLU A 76 18.91 7.31 3.90
N THR A 77 17.89 8.06 4.31
CA THR A 77 16.50 7.59 4.41
C THR A 77 15.91 7.15 3.06
N ALA A 78 16.26 7.85 1.97
CA ALA A 78 15.80 7.47 0.63
C ALA A 78 16.56 6.23 0.11
N LEU A 79 17.84 6.12 0.44
CA LEU A 79 18.64 4.94 0.09
C LEU A 79 18.16 3.70 0.84
N GLU A 80 17.80 3.82 2.12
CA GLU A 80 17.18 2.75 2.89
C GLU A 80 15.85 2.31 2.29
N ALA A 81 14.99 3.26 1.92
CA ALA A 81 13.73 2.96 1.25
C ALA A 81 13.93 2.26 -0.10
N PHE A 82 14.95 2.66 -0.87
CA PHE A 82 15.34 2.00 -2.11
C PHE A 82 15.75 0.54 -1.87
N LYS A 83 16.63 0.30 -0.87
CA LYS A 83 17.06 -1.05 -0.48
C LYS A 83 15.90 -1.90 0.03
N ALA A 84 15.04 -1.33 0.90
CA ALA A 84 13.86 -2.01 1.43
C ALA A 84 12.87 -2.41 0.33
N LEU A 85 12.66 -1.56 -0.69
CA LEU A 85 11.86 -1.93 -1.86
C LEU A 85 12.50 -3.08 -2.65
N LYS A 86 13.80 -3.05 -2.89
CA LYS A 86 14.51 -4.15 -3.58
C LYS A 86 14.34 -5.46 -2.81
N GLU A 87 14.57 -5.45 -1.50
CA GLU A 87 14.38 -6.61 -0.64
C GLU A 87 12.93 -7.11 -0.67
N ALA A 88 11.95 -6.20 -0.58
CA ALA A 88 10.54 -6.54 -0.67
C ALA A 88 10.17 -7.20 -2.01
N PHE A 89 10.85 -6.87 -3.11
CA PHE A 89 10.66 -7.52 -4.41
C PHE A 89 11.26 -8.92 -4.46
N THR A 90 12.46 -9.08 -3.93
CA THR A 90 13.20 -10.36 -3.99
C THR A 90 12.66 -11.38 -3.01
N SER A 91 12.16 -10.92 -1.85
CA SER A 91 11.57 -11.76 -0.79
C SER A 91 10.06 -11.92 -0.89
N ALA A 92 9.39 -11.26 -1.86
CA ALA A 92 7.94 -11.28 -1.97
C ALA A 92 7.39 -12.73 -2.04
N PRO A 93 6.50 -13.12 -1.12
CA PRO A 93 5.92 -14.45 -1.15
C PRO A 93 5.10 -14.63 -2.43
N LEU A 94 5.08 -15.83 -2.98
CA LEU A 94 4.22 -16.17 -4.10
C LEU A 94 2.75 -16.01 -3.68
N LEU A 95 2.02 -15.14 -4.37
CA LEU A 95 0.58 -15.05 -4.19
C LEU A 95 -0.08 -16.35 -4.66
N ARG A 96 -1.06 -16.81 -3.90
CA ARG A 96 -1.91 -17.94 -4.28
C ARG A 96 -3.03 -17.47 -5.20
N TYR A 97 -3.49 -18.36 -6.06
CA TYR A 97 -4.71 -18.11 -6.82
C TYR A 97 -5.91 -18.13 -5.88
N PHE A 98 -6.84 -17.19 -6.11
CA PHE A 98 -8.08 -17.12 -5.35
C PHE A 98 -8.94 -18.36 -5.61
N ASP A 99 -9.52 -18.92 -4.55
CA ASP A 99 -10.46 -20.04 -4.59
C ASP A 99 -11.74 -19.63 -3.85
N GLU A 100 -12.87 -19.57 -4.57
CA GLU A 100 -14.17 -19.15 -4.01
C GLU A 100 -14.70 -20.08 -2.91
N ASN A 101 -14.18 -21.30 -2.82
CA ASN A 101 -14.61 -22.30 -1.84
C ASN A 101 -13.84 -22.23 -0.53
N LYS A 102 -12.84 -21.36 -0.42
CA LYS A 102 -11.97 -21.27 0.75
C LYS A 102 -12.34 -20.09 1.64
N PRO A 103 -12.28 -20.25 2.97
CA PRO A 103 -12.41 -19.12 3.88
C PRO A 103 -11.38 -18.04 3.56
N MET A 104 -11.80 -16.77 3.68
CA MET A 104 -10.92 -15.64 3.46
C MET A 104 -10.83 -14.74 4.67
N ARG A 105 -9.70 -14.06 4.79
CA ARG A 105 -9.39 -13.11 5.84
C ARG A 105 -8.78 -11.86 5.22
N VAL A 106 -9.24 -10.70 5.66
CA VAL A 106 -8.73 -9.39 5.28
C VAL A 106 -8.03 -8.79 6.49
N GLU A 107 -6.77 -8.46 6.35
CA GLU A 107 -5.99 -7.73 7.34
C GLU A 107 -5.73 -6.34 6.79
N THR A 108 -5.97 -5.31 7.61
CA THR A 108 -5.75 -3.92 7.22
C THR A 108 -4.92 -3.19 8.25
N ASP A 109 -4.18 -2.20 7.77
CA ASP A 109 -3.34 -1.33 8.57
C ASP A 109 -3.38 0.09 7.98
N ALA A 110 -3.42 1.10 8.84
CA ALA A 110 -3.42 2.49 8.46
C ALA A 110 -2.25 3.25 9.07
N SER A 111 -1.58 4.05 8.26
CA SER A 111 -0.58 5.01 8.70
C SER A 111 -1.05 6.44 8.43
N ALA A 112 -0.34 7.44 8.96
CA ALA A 112 -0.68 8.85 8.78
C ALA A 112 -0.78 9.30 7.31
N PHE A 113 -0.30 8.52 6.33
CA PHE A 113 -0.22 8.91 4.91
C PHE A 113 -0.68 7.84 3.93
N ALA A 114 -0.84 6.60 4.36
CA ALA A 114 -1.23 5.49 3.49
C ALA A 114 -1.96 4.40 4.27
N ILE A 115 -2.82 3.67 3.57
CA ILE A 115 -3.46 2.47 4.06
C ILE A 115 -2.95 1.26 3.29
N GLY A 116 -2.91 0.11 3.97
CA GLY A 116 -2.52 -1.17 3.44
C GLY A 116 -3.54 -2.26 3.74
N GLY A 117 -3.51 -3.33 2.96
CA GLY A 117 -4.33 -4.50 3.22
C GLY A 117 -3.73 -5.77 2.63
N ILE A 118 -4.09 -6.89 3.22
CA ILE A 118 -3.73 -8.24 2.78
C ILE A 118 -5.01 -9.08 2.73
N LEU A 119 -5.25 -9.70 1.59
CA LEU A 119 -6.26 -10.74 1.46
C LEU A 119 -5.56 -12.09 1.55
N THR A 120 -5.97 -12.91 2.50
CA THR A 120 -5.44 -14.26 2.71
C THR A 120 -6.54 -15.29 2.63
N GLN A 121 -6.19 -16.50 2.22
CA GLN A 121 -7.07 -17.68 2.26
C GLN A 121 -6.35 -18.86 2.90
N GLN A 122 -7.11 -19.84 3.40
CA GLN A 122 -6.55 -21.06 3.98
C GLN A 122 -6.14 -22.03 2.87
N PHE A 123 -4.90 -22.52 2.97
CA PHE A 123 -4.36 -23.59 2.12
C PHE A 123 -3.75 -24.68 2.99
N GLU A 124 -3.96 -25.90 2.59
CA GLU A 124 -3.32 -27.04 3.24
C GLU A 124 -1.92 -27.27 2.63
N ILE A 125 -0.92 -27.34 3.48
CA ILE A 125 0.45 -27.66 3.12
C ILE A 125 0.95 -28.67 4.16
N ASP A 126 1.40 -29.81 3.70
CA ASP A 126 1.93 -30.91 4.55
C ASP A 126 0.96 -31.30 5.69
N GLY A 127 -0.36 -31.33 5.40
CA GLY A 127 -1.41 -31.67 6.36
C GLY A 127 -1.76 -30.55 7.35
N HIS A 128 -1.20 -29.36 7.22
CA HIS A 128 -1.49 -28.20 8.07
C HIS A 128 -2.15 -27.05 7.30
N LEU A 129 -3.08 -26.37 7.95
CA LEU A 129 -3.77 -25.21 7.38
C LEU A 129 -2.96 -23.94 7.62
N HIS A 130 -2.64 -23.24 6.53
CA HIS A 130 -1.89 -21.98 6.53
C HIS A 130 -2.71 -20.87 5.87
N TRP A 131 -2.67 -19.68 6.45
CA TRP A 131 -3.19 -18.48 5.83
C TRP A 131 -2.13 -17.90 4.90
N LEU A 132 -2.38 -17.98 3.58
CA LEU A 132 -1.44 -17.53 2.57
C LEU A 132 -2.00 -16.33 1.79
N PRO A 133 -1.15 -15.39 1.38
CA PRO A 133 -1.59 -14.20 0.67
C PRO A 133 -2.09 -14.52 -0.74
N VAL A 134 -3.22 -13.93 -1.08
CA VAL A 134 -3.85 -13.95 -2.41
C VAL A 134 -3.67 -12.59 -3.09
N ALA A 135 -3.78 -11.50 -2.34
CA ALA A 135 -3.64 -10.16 -2.88
C ALA A 135 -3.15 -9.18 -1.81
N TYR A 136 -2.38 -8.17 -2.24
CA TYR A 136 -2.03 -7.00 -1.44
C TYR A 136 -2.73 -5.76 -2.00
N TYR A 137 -3.01 -4.82 -1.11
CA TYR A 137 -3.56 -3.52 -1.43
C TYR A 137 -2.76 -2.42 -0.74
N SER A 138 -2.60 -1.30 -1.40
CA SER A 138 -2.00 -0.11 -0.82
C SER A 138 -2.54 1.14 -1.51
N LYS A 139 -3.00 2.12 -0.72
CA LYS A 139 -3.52 3.40 -1.20
C LYS A 139 -2.92 4.54 -0.37
N LYS A 140 -2.48 5.59 -1.05
CA LYS A 140 -2.09 6.83 -0.38
C LYS A 140 -3.33 7.57 0.06
N LEU A 141 -3.33 8.09 1.29
CA LEU A 141 -4.37 8.97 1.80
C LEU A 141 -4.33 10.33 1.09
N LEU A 142 -5.51 10.86 0.79
CA LEU A 142 -5.67 12.24 0.35
C LEU A 142 -5.49 13.19 1.54
N ASP A 143 -5.18 14.47 1.27
CA ASP A 143 -4.96 15.47 2.32
C ASP A 143 -6.14 15.61 3.30
N MET A 144 -7.37 15.34 2.86
CA MET A 144 -8.55 15.30 3.72
C MET A 144 -8.61 14.02 4.57
N GLU A 145 -8.21 12.89 4.01
CA GLU A 145 -8.21 11.57 4.67
C GLU A 145 -7.12 11.48 5.73
N THR A 146 -5.99 12.18 5.57
CA THR A 146 -4.93 12.25 6.59
C THR A 146 -5.35 12.98 7.87
N ARG A 147 -6.46 13.73 7.83
CA ARG A 147 -7.04 14.42 9.00
C ARG A 147 -8.08 13.60 9.75
N TYR A 148 -8.35 12.39 9.32
CA TYR A 148 -9.22 11.47 10.05
C TYR A 148 -8.55 11.05 11.34
N GLY A 149 -9.35 10.81 12.39
CA GLY A 149 -8.86 10.17 13.61
C GLY A 149 -8.34 8.76 13.31
N THR A 150 -7.44 8.23 14.13
CA THR A 150 -6.83 6.91 13.92
C THR A 150 -7.87 5.82 13.67
N GLY A 151 -8.94 5.74 14.51
CA GLY A 151 -10.01 4.78 14.29
C GLY A 151 -10.81 4.97 13.01
N GLU A 152 -10.94 6.23 12.53
CA GLU A 152 -11.58 6.52 11.23
C GLU A 152 -10.66 6.09 10.06
N GLN A 153 -9.34 6.25 10.19
CA GLN A 153 -8.37 5.81 9.18
C GLN A 153 -8.35 4.28 9.08
N GLU A 154 -8.39 3.58 10.21
CA GLU A 154 -8.48 2.11 10.24
C GLU A 154 -9.78 1.60 9.62
N LEU A 155 -10.93 2.20 9.98
CA LEU A 155 -12.19 1.86 9.35
C LEU A 155 -12.17 2.13 7.85
N PHE A 156 -11.59 3.25 7.44
CA PHE A 156 -11.44 3.62 6.04
C PHE A 156 -10.55 2.60 5.29
N ALA A 157 -9.49 2.10 5.92
CA ALA A 157 -8.65 1.06 5.34
C ALA A 157 -9.44 -0.23 5.05
N ILE A 158 -10.32 -0.64 5.98
CA ILE A 158 -11.20 -1.80 5.80
C ILE A 158 -12.14 -1.57 4.61
N VAL A 159 -12.84 -0.44 4.57
CA VAL A 159 -13.80 -0.11 3.51
C VAL A 159 -13.13 -0.09 2.14
N GLU A 160 -11.98 0.57 2.03
CA GLU A 160 -11.23 0.67 0.78
C GLU A 160 -10.69 -0.70 0.32
N ALA A 161 -10.18 -1.51 1.23
CA ALA A 161 -9.72 -2.86 0.93
C ALA A 161 -10.88 -3.74 0.42
N MET A 162 -12.01 -3.73 1.10
CA MET A 162 -13.22 -4.48 0.68
C MET A 162 -13.76 -3.97 -0.66
N HIS A 163 -13.73 -2.66 -0.91
CA HIS A 163 -14.11 -2.08 -2.19
C HIS A 163 -13.17 -2.52 -3.33
N ASN A 164 -11.87 -2.49 -3.10
CA ASN A 164 -10.87 -2.93 -4.07
C ASN A 164 -11.01 -4.42 -4.40
N TRP A 165 -11.28 -5.24 -3.41
CA TRP A 165 -11.46 -6.69 -3.56
C TRP A 165 -12.92 -7.14 -3.69
N ARG A 166 -13.82 -6.21 -4.05
CA ARG A 166 -15.26 -6.53 -4.19
C ARG A 166 -15.54 -7.74 -5.10
N HIS A 167 -14.68 -7.97 -6.08
CA HIS A 167 -14.80 -9.11 -7.00
C HIS A 167 -14.47 -10.46 -6.33
N TYR A 168 -13.71 -10.47 -5.24
CA TYR A 168 -13.49 -11.64 -4.40
C TYR A 168 -14.52 -11.74 -3.27
N CYS A 169 -14.97 -10.59 -2.74
CA CYS A 169 -15.83 -10.53 -1.56
C CYS A 169 -17.32 -10.78 -1.89
N ARG A 170 -17.77 -10.37 -3.09
CA ARG A 170 -19.16 -10.56 -3.48
C ARG A 170 -19.46 -12.03 -3.74
N GLY A 171 -20.49 -12.55 -3.06
CA GLY A 171 -20.89 -13.96 -3.19
C GLY A 171 -19.96 -14.94 -2.47
N ALA A 172 -19.12 -14.46 -1.54
CA ALA A 172 -18.29 -15.31 -0.70
C ALA A 172 -19.14 -16.37 0.02
N ARG A 173 -18.73 -17.63 -0.07
CA ARG A 173 -19.45 -18.77 0.53
C ARG A 173 -19.25 -18.85 2.05
N HIS A 174 -18.18 -18.23 2.54
CA HIS A 174 -17.84 -18.18 3.97
C HIS A 174 -17.86 -16.74 4.46
N PRO A 175 -18.17 -16.51 5.74
CA PRO A 175 -18.00 -15.20 6.35
C PRO A 175 -16.56 -14.69 6.17
N ILE A 176 -16.42 -13.41 5.81
CA ILE A 176 -15.11 -12.76 5.67
C ILE A 176 -14.68 -12.28 7.05
N VAL A 177 -13.56 -12.78 7.53
CA VAL A 177 -12.95 -12.32 8.77
C VAL A 177 -12.10 -11.10 8.50
N VAL A 178 -12.37 -10.00 9.19
CA VAL A 178 -11.55 -8.78 9.11
C VAL A 178 -10.71 -8.69 10.38
N LEU A 179 -9.39 -8.55 10.20
CA LEU A 179 -8.44 -8.33 11.30
C LEU A 179 -7.97 -6.86 11.26
N THR A 180 -8.04 -6.22 12.40
CA THR A 180 -7.56 -4.85 12.63
C THR A 180 -6.90 -4.80 14.00
N ASP A 181 -5.91 -3.96 14.18
CA ASP A 181 -5.27 -3.72 15.47
C ASP A 181 -6.03 -2.70 16.33
N HIS A 182 -7.03 -2.00 15.77
CA HIS A 182 -7.80 -0.99 16.47
C HIS A 182 -8.97 -1.60 17.26
N ALA A 183 -8.77 -1.81 18.55
CA ALA A 183 -9.73 -2.48 19.44
C ALA A 183 -11.17 -1.91 19.38
N ASN A 184 -11.34 -0.61 19.18
CA ASN A 184 -12.66 0.02 19.11
C ASN A 184 -13.48 -0.42 17.89
N LEU A 185 -12.85 -0.91 16.82
CA LEU A 185 -13.56 -1.39 15.63
C LEU A 185 -14.24 -2.73 15.85
N VAL A 186 -13.79 -3.53 16.83
CA VAL A 186 -14.47 -4.78 17.22
C VAL A 186 -15.91 -4.52 17.66
N TRP A 187 -16.13 -3.38 18.30
CA TRP A 187 -17.45 -2.97 18.80
C TRP A 187 -18.22 -2.03 17.85
N PHE A 188 -17.65 -1.76 16.68
CA PHE A 188 -18.23 -0.79 15.72
C PHE A 188 -19.67 -1.12 15.36
N MET A 189 -20.00 -2.39 15.10
CA MET A 189 -21.34 -2.84 14.73
C MET A 189 -22.36 -2.76 15.87
N THR A 190 -21.90 -2.64 17.11
CA THR A 190 -22.75 -2.58 18.32
C THR A 190 -22.75 -1.19 18.95
N THR A 191 -21.98 -0.24 18.43
CA THR A 191 -21.86 1.12 18.96
C THR A 191 -23.13 1.93 18.64
N PRO A 192 -23.85 2.44 19.68
CA PRO A 192 -25.12 3.15 19.46
C PRO A 192 -24.95 4.55 18.85
N ASN A 193 -23.78 5.18 18.99
CA ASN A 193 -23.50 6.53 18.53
C ASN A 193 -22.38 6.54 17.49
N LEU A 194 -22.76 6.48 16.22
CA LEU A 194 -21.82 6.60 15.10
C LEU A 194 -21.69 8.05 14.66
N THR A 195 -20.49 8.45 14.28
CA THR A 195 -20.25 9.76 13.66
C THR A 195 -20.86 9.82 12.26
N ARG A 196 -21.13 11.05 11.74
CA ARG A 196 -21.66 11.23 10.38
C ARG A 196 -20.79 10.58 9.29
N ARG A 197 -19.49 10.45 9.51
CA ARG A 197 -18.56 9.82 8.56
C ARG A 197 -18.65 8.28 8.60
N GLN A 198 -18.93 7.74 9.79
CA GLN A 198 -19.10 6.30 9.98
C GLN A 198 -20.44 5.77 9.45
N LEU A 199 -21.41 6.67 9.23
CA LEU A 199 -22.75 6.36 8.70
C LEU A 199 -22.83 6.41 7.16
N LYS A 200 -21.80 6.91 6.46
CA LYS A 200 -21.72 6.98 4.99
C LYS A 200 -20.96 5.81 4.41
#